data_7f7ea4f6834b8f500d40f47ae70cb31f
#
_entry.id   7f7ea4f6834b8f500d40f47ae70cb31f
#
_cell.length_a   1.000
_cell.length_b   1.000
_cell.length_c   1.000
_cell.angle_alpha   90.00
_cell.angle_beta   90.00
_cell.angle_gamma   90.00
#
_symmetry.space_group_name_H-M   'P 1'
#
loop_
_entity.id
_entity.type
_entity.pdbx_description
1 polymer ?
#
loop_
_entity_poly.entity_id
_entity_poly.type
_entity_poly.pdbx_seq_one_letter_code
_entity_poly.pdbx_strand_id
1 'polypeptide(L)'
;MEDRDRELFENILTETISHKLRARIEESGRWVRDMTSLMATLTTSMGLTFSLDWKEKKSEGDGELDTAHLVTLLNKDRALLTPEDSQKVSSHFRNKVKRAREEAHVQGLSVNYADLIRSVLDYRSWYEFRLFYQRGEDGKKELSDRAFNKFSGGEKAMAMYVPLFASVSAQYQKGGASCPQILALDEAFAGVDDQNISAMFELMGILDFDYIINSQALWGCYACVADLDIAEMHHPPNAPVVTILRYHWNGKQRTLEDNL
;
A
#
# COMPACT_ATOMS: atom_id res chain seq x y z
N MET A 1 -6.27 -42.79 10.44
CA MET A 1 -5.40 -41.61 10.23
C MET A 1 -6.22 -40.35 9.98
N GLU A 2 -7.38 -40.44 9.34
CA GLU A 2 -8.16 -39.25 8.92
C GLU A 2 -8.88 -38.49 10.04
N ASP A 3 -9.48 -39.14 11.02
CA ASP A 3 -10.29 -38.45 12.03
C ASP A 3 -9.44 -37.69 13.06
N ARG A 4 -8.32 -38.23 13.47
CA ARG A 4 -7.40 -37.63 14.43
C ARG A 4 -6.63 -36.46 13.84
N ASP A 5 -6.23 -36.58 12.57
CA ASP A 5 -5.57 -35.49 11.81
C ASP A 5 -6.56 -34.37 11.51
N ARG A 6 -7.83 -34.71 11.33
CA ARG A 6 -8.94 -33.78 11.14
C ARG A 6 -9.21 -32.98 12.42
N GLU A 7 -9.33 -33.64 13.56
CA GLU A 7 -9.57 -33.02 14.85
C GLU A 7 -8.40 -32.10 15.26
N LEU A 8 -7.17 -32.56 15.00
CA LEU A 8 -5.97 -31.75 15.23
C LEU A 8 -5.95 -30.49 14.34
N PHE A 9 -6.30 -30.63 13.05
CA PHE A 9 -6.38 -29.51 12.11
C PHE A 9 -7.46 -28.52 12.52
N GLU A 10 -8.63 -28.99 12.92
CA GLU A 10 -9.74 -28.18 13.41
C GLU A 10 -9.35 -27.39 14.68
N ASN A 11 -8.67 -28.04 15.61
CA ASN A 11 -8.18 -27.39 16.84
C ASN A 11 -7.10 -26.34 16.55
N ILE A 12 -6.12 -26.64 15.67
CA ILE A 12 -5.07 -25.71 15.29
C ILE A 12 -5.66 -24.49 14.57
N LEU A 13 -6.58 -24.68 13.64
CA LEU A 13 -7.27 -23.60 12.94
C LEU A 13 -8.06 -22.72 13.88
N THR A 14 -8.82 -23.33 14.80
CA THR A 14 -9.73 -22.60 15.66
C THR A 14 -9.00 -21.88 16.80
N GLU A 15 -7.90 -22.43 17.31
CA GLU A 15 -7.21 -21.88 18.49
C GLU A 15 -6.02 -20.98 18.14
N THR A 16 -5.11 -21.48 17.33
CA THR A 16 -3.83 -20.79 17.11
C THR A 16 -3.90 -19.84 15.91
N ILE A 17 -4.48 -20.29 14.81
CA ILE A 17 -4.50 -19.53 13.56
C ILE A 17 -5.51 -18.40 13.65
N SER A 18 -6.70 -18.63 14.19
CA SER A 18 -7.74 -17.62 14.34
C SER A 18 -7.27 -16.40 15.13
N HIS A 19 -6.57 -16.60 16.23
CA HIS A 19 -6.03 -15.49 17.02
C HIS A 19 -4.99 -14.67 16.24
N LYS A 20 -4.09 -15.33 15.51
CA LYS A 20 -3.09 -14.65 14.68
C LYS A 20 -3.71 -13.91 13.50
N LEU A 21 -4.69 -14.53 12.85
CA LEU A 21 -5.42 -13.91 11.74
C LEU A 21 -6.16 -12.65 12.20
N ARG A 22 -6.90 -12.75 13.33
CA ARG A 22 -7.59 -11.61 13.94
C ARG A 22 -6.64 -10.44 14.17
N ALA A 23 -5.53 -10.68 14.87
CA ALA A 23 -4.55 -9.63 15.16
C ALA A 23 -4.01 -8.96 13.89
N ARG A 24 -3.74 -9.75 12.85
CA ARG A 24 -3.24 -9.23 11.56
C ARG A 24 -4.31 -8.47 10.78
N ILE A 25 -5.55 -8.93 10.78
CA ILE A 25 -6.67 -8.25 10.14
C ILE A 25 -6.94 -6.90 10.83
N GLU A 26 -6.95 -6.87 12.17
CA GLU A 26 -7.12 -5.64 12.94
C GLU A 26 -5.97 -4.64 12.71
N GLU A 27 -4.73 -5.12 12.69
CA GLU A 27 -3.55 -4.30 12.37
C GLU A 27 -3.65 -3.69 10.98
N SER A 28 -3.99 -4.50 9.97
CA SER A 28 -4.17 -4.03 8.59
C SER A 28 -5.33 -3.06 8.46
N GLY A 29 -6.45 -3.31 9.14
CA GLY A 29 -7.59 -2.40 9.14
C GLY A 29 -7.28 -1.05 9.80
N ARG A 30 -6.48 -1.02 10.88
CA ARG A 30 -5.97 0.23 11.47
C ARG A 30 -5.09 0.98 10.47
N TRP A 31 -4.12 0.30 9.89
CA TRP A 31 -3.22 0.89 8.90
C TRP A 31 -3.98 1.52 7.72
N VAL A 32 -5.02 0.86 7.20
CA VAL A 32 -5.87 1.42 6.12
C VAL A 32 -6.61 2.67 6.57
N ARG A 33 -7.14 2.69 7.80
CA ARG A 33 -7.80 3.88 8.35
C ARG A 33 -6.83 5.05 8.53
N ASP A 34 -5.65 4.79 9.08
CA ASP A 34 -4.62 5.81 9.30
C ASP A 34 -4.16 6.40 7.96
N MET A 35 -3.90 5.55 6.97
CA MET A 35 -3.57 5.95 5.62
C MET A 35 -4.69 6.77 4.96
N THR A 36 -5.94 6.35 5.09
CA THR A 36 -7.10 7.09 4.56
C THR A 36 -7.26 8.45 5.23
N SER A 37 -7.09 8.52 6.55
CA SER A 37 -7.12 9.78 7.31
C SER A 37 -6.02 10.72 6.85
N LEU A 38 -4.81 10.21 6.65
CA LEU A 38 -3.69 10.99 6.14
C LEU A 38 -3.98 11.51 4.73
N MET A 39 -4.41 10.66 3.80
CA MET A 39 -4.78 11.09 2.44
C MET A 39 -5.88 12.15 2.41
N ALA A 40 -6.82 12.12 3.35
CA ALA A 40 -7.90 13.10 3.44
C ALA A 40 -7.40 14.50 3.87
N THR A 41 -6.29 14.59 4.61
CA THR A 41 -5.65 15.86 4.96
C THR A 41 -4.83 16.46 3.82
N LEU A 42 -4.45 15.63 2.85
CA LEU A 42 -3.61 16.00 1.73
C LEU A 42 -4.49 16.43 0.54
N THR A 43 -5.00 17.66 0.60
CA THR A 43 -5.72 18.23 -0.54
C THR A 43 -4.70 18.69 -1.57
N THR A 44 -4.79 18.17 -2.77
CA THR A 44 -3.93 18.59 -3.88
C THR A 44 -4.23 20.03 -4.29
N SER A 45 -3.26 20.71 -4.94
CA SER A 45 -3.46 22.05 -5.53
C SER A 45 -4.65 22.13 -6.49
N MET A 46 -5.09 20.97 -7.01
CA MET A 46 -6.25 20.82 -7.90
C MET A 46 -7.56 20.50 -7.15
N GLY A 47 -7.56 20.53 -5.81
CA GLY A 47 -8.74 20.22 -5.00
C GLY A 47 -9.13 18.73 -5.00
N LEU A 48 -8.21 17.84 -5.36
CA LEU A 48 -8.42 16.40 -5.27
C LEU A 48 -8.03 15.89 -3.89
N THR A 49 -8.90 15.08 -3.31
CA THR A 49 -8.60 14.26 -2.13
C THR A 49 -8.78 12.79 -2.47
N PHE A 50 -8.02 11.94 -1.81
CA PHE A 50 -8.06 10.49 -2.02
C PHE A 50 -8.44 9.77 -0.74
N SER A 51 -9.08 8.60 -0.90
CA SER A 51 -9.39 7.71 0.21
C SER A 51 -9.33 6.26 -0.25
N LEU A 52 -8.89 5.40 0.65
CA LEU A 52 -8.82 3.96 0.41
C LEU A 52 -9.97 3.27 1.13
N ASP A 53 -10.58 2.31 0.45
CA ASP A 53 -11.54 1.37 1.02
C ASP A 53 -10.96 -0.03 0.99
N TRP A 54 -11.04 -0.75 2.09
CA TRP A 54 -10.61 -2.13 2.23
C TRP A 54 -11.82 -3.01 2.41
N LYS A 55 -12.38 -3.43 1.28
CA LYS A 55 -13.66 -4.10 1.21
C LYS A 55 -13.52 -5.60 1.30
N GLU A 56 -14.36 -6.21 2.11
CA GLU A 56 -14.49 -7.66 2.23
C GLU A 56 -15.06 -8.26 0.95
N LYS A 57 -14.39 -9.31 0.45
CA LYS A 57 -14.88 -10.07 -0.70
C LYS A 57 -16.02 -10.99 -0.28
N LYS A 58 -16.95 -11.22 -1.20
CA LYS A 58 -17.97 -12.27 -1.07
C LYS A 58 -17.34 -13.64 -1.32
N SER A 59 -18.02 -14.69 -0.85
CA SER A 59 -17.64 -16.06 -1.14
C SER A 59 -17.68 -16.34 -2.65
N GLU A 60 -16.74 -17.14 -3.14
CA GLU A 60 -16.61 -17.54 -4.54
C GLU A 60 -17.06 -18.99 -4.77
N GLY A 61 -17.18 -19.81 -3.72
CA GLY A 61 -17.51 -21.22 -3.79
C GLY A 61 -18.67 -21.62 -2.90
N ASP A 62 -19.32 -22.70 -3.28
CA ASP A 62 -20.41 -23.31 -2.50
C ASP A 62 -19.89 -23.78 -1.13
N GLY A 63 -20.61 -23.42 -0.07
CA GLY A 63 -20.24 -23.78 1.30
C GLY A 63 -19.08 -23.00 1.90
N GLU A 64 -18.61 -21.95 1.22
CA GLU A 64 -17.69 -20.97 1.76
C GLU A 64 -18.47 -19.82 2.44
N LEU A 65 -17.91 -19.25 3.48
CA LEU A 65 -18.46 -18.07 4.15
C LEU A 65 -17.99 -16.80 3.43
N ASP A 66 -18.86 -15.80 3.35
CA ASP A 66 -18.43 -14.44 3.01
C ASP A 66 -17.38 -13.95 4.03
N THR A 67 -16.42 -13.16 3.58
CA THR A 67 -15.34 -12.66 4.44
C THR A 67 -15.87 -11.95 5.70
N ALA A 68 -16.91 -11.13 5.56
CA ALA A 68 -17.54 -10.45 6.70
C ALA A 68 -18.05 -11.43 7.78
N HIS A 69 -18.70 -12.50 7.35
CA HIS A 69 -19.20 -13.53 8.26
C HIS A 69 -18.04 -14.32 8.88
N LEU A 70 -17.04 -14.71 8.07
CA LEU A 70 -15.86 -15.40 8.56
C LEU A 70 -15.13 -14.57 9.63
N VAL A 71 -14.88 -13.30 9.36
CA VAL A 71 -14.20 -12.38 10.29
C VAL A 71 -15.04 -12.19 11.57
N THR A 72 -16.35 -12.11 11.45
CA THR A 72 -17.25 -12.07 12.62
C THR A 72 -17.08 -13.30 13.50
N LEU A 73 -17.01 -14.50 12.92
CA LEU A 73 -16.79 -15.75 13.65
C LEU A 73 -15.39 -15.80 14.27
N LEU A 74 -14.37 -15.39 13.52
CA LEU A 74 -12.98 -15.31 14.02
C LEU A 74 -12.84 -14.31 15.18
N ASN A 75 -13.67 -13.26 15.23
CA ASN A 75 -13.67 -12.24 16.28
C ASN A 75 -14.49 -12.62 17.51
N LYS A 76 -15.29 -13.69 17.48
CA LYS A 76 -16.00 -14.17 18.66
C LYS A 76 -15.01 -14.59 19.75
N ASP A 77 -15.35 -14.24 20.98
CA ASP A 77 -14.61 -14.77 22.14
C ASP A 77 -14.79 -16.29 22.19
N ARG A 78 -13.70 -17.01 22.58
CA ARG A 78 -13.70 -18.47 22.68
C ARG A 78 -14.85 -19.00 23.58
N ALA A 79 -15.14 -18.30 24.66
CA ALA A 79 -16.22 -18.67 25.56
C ALA A 79 -17.63 -18.58 24.91
N LEU A 80 -17.75 -17.82 23.82
CA LEU A 80 -19.01 -17.60 23.09
C LEU A 80 -19.04 -18.36 21.75
N LEU A 81 -17.96 -19.04 21.39
CA LEU A 81 -17.86 -19.82 20.17
C LEU A 81 -18.62 -21.15 20.33
N THR A 82 -19.67 -21.34 19.59
CA THR A 82 -20.42 -22.60 19.61
C THR A 82 -19.72 -23.68 18.78
N PRO A 83 -19.98 -24.98 19.04
CA PRO A 83 -19.49 -26.07 18.19
C PRO A 83 -19.88 -25.89 16.71
N GLU A 84 -21.07 -25.33 16.46
CA GLU A 84 -21.55 -25.04 15.12
C GLU A 84 -20.73 -23.93 14.44
N ASP A 85 -20.36 -22.87 15.16
CA ASP A 85 -19.49 -21.81 14.65
C ASP A 85 -18.11 -22.37 14.28
N SER A 86 -17.52 -23.20 15.12
CA SER A 86 -16.24 -23.86 14.86
C SER A 86 -16.32 -24.76 13.62
N GLN A 87 -17.42 -25.48 13.46
CA GLN A 87 -17.64 -26.32 12.30
C GLN A 87 -17.78 -25.49 11.01
N LYS A 88 -18.46 -24.34 11.07
CA LYS A 88 -18.59 -23.41 9.92
C LYS A 88 -17.22 -22.91 9.48
N VAL A 89 -16.37 -22.45 10.41
CA VAL A 89 -15.00 -21.97 10.13
C VAL A 89 -14.16 -23.09 9.51
N SER A 90 -14.17 -24.28 10.11
CA SER A 90 -13.42 -25.43 9.62
C SER A 90 -13.88 -25.87 8.23
N SER A 91 -15.18 -25.91 7.99
CA SER A 91 -15.76 -26.26 6.68
C SER A 91 -15.39 -25.24 5.62
N HIS A 92 -15.43 -23.94 5.95
CA HIS A 92 -15.00 -22.86 5.05
C HIS A 92 -13.56 -23.09 4.56
N PHE A 93 -12.60 -23.25 5.48
CA PHE A 93 -11.20 -23.44 5.09
C PHE A 93 -10.97 -24.75 4.34
N ARG A 94 -11.66 -25.81 4.70
CA ARG A 94 -11.57 -27.10 3.98
C ARG A 94 -12.07 -26.96 2.54
N ASN A 95 -13.21 -26.32 2.33
CA ASN A 95 -13.76 -26.09 1.00
C ASN A 95 -12.84 -25.21 0.14
N LYS A 96 -12.26 -24.14 0.73
CA LYS A 96 -11.26 -23.33 0.04
C LYS A 96 -10.01 -24.11 -0.38
N VAL A 97 -9.47 -24.94 0.51
CA VAL A 97 -8.31 -25.78 0.19
C VAL A 97 -8.65 -26.80 -0.92
N LYS A 98 -9.84 -27.40 -0.85
CA LYS A 98 -10.30 -28.33 -1.88
C LYS A 98 -10.41 -27.61 -3.23
N ARG A 99 -11.04 -26.47 -3.30
CA ARG A 99 -11.18 -25.65 -4.52
C ARG A 99 -9.82 -25.24 -5.07
N ALA A 100 -8.94 -24.70 -4.25
CA ALA A 100 -7.59 -24.30 -4.68
C ALA A 100 -6.77 -25.47 -5.24
N ARG A 101 -6.96 -26.68 -4.69
CA ARG A 101 -6.33 -27.89 -5.21
C ARG A 101 -6.91 -28.31 -6.56
N GLU A 102 -8.22 -28.21 -6.74
CA GLU A 102 -8.90 -28.52 -8.01
C GLU A 102 -8.47 -27.54 -9.10
N GLU A 103 -8.41 -26.23 -8.79
CA GLU A 103 -7.94 -25.19 -9.71
C GLU A 103 -6.48 -25.42 -10.13
N ALA A 104 -5.59 -25.75 -9.19
CA ALA A 104 -4.20 -26.07 -9.48
C ALA A 104 -4.07 -27.30 -10.38
N HIS A 105 -4.89 -28.34 -10.14
CA HIS A 105 -4.91 -29.54 -10.96
C HIS A 105 -5.38 -29.25 -12.40
N VAL A 106 -6.41 -28.42 -12.58
CA VAL A 106 -6.89 -28.00 -13.90
C VAL A 106 -5.82 -27.22 -14.66
N GLN A 107 -5.01 -26.43 -13.95
CA GLN A 107 -3.90 -25.67 -14.54
C GLN A 107 -2.63 -26.49 -14.76
N GLY A 108 -2.63 -27.79 -14.42
CA GLY A 108 -1.46 -28.66 -14.55
C GLY A 108 -0.35 -28.35 -13.57
N LEU A 109 -0.63 -27.60 -12.50
CA LEU A 109 0.35 -27.20 -11.49
C LEU A 109 0.46 -28.27 -10.40
N SER A 110 1.69 -28.69 -10.11
CA SER A 110 1.99 -29.52 -8.93
C SER A 110 2.21 -28.61 -7.73
N VAL A 111 1.21 -28.47 -6.86
CA VAL A 111 1.27 -27.59 -5.70
C VAL A 111 1.41 -28.40 -4.42
N ASN A 112 2.34 -27.99 -3.56
CA ASN A 112 2.51 -28.59 -2.23
C ASN A 112 1.31 -28.21 -1.35
N TYR A 113 0.83 -29.13 -0.52
CA TYR A 113 -0.28 -28.92 0.40
C TYR A 113 -0.04 -27.77 1.39
N ALA A 114 1.20 -27.56 1.85
CA ALA A 114 1.56 -26.46 2.71
C ALA A 114 1.39 -25.09 2.02
N ASP A 115 1.68 -25.01 0.73
CA ASP A 115 1.54 -23.77 -0.04
C ASP A 115 0.07 -23.47 -0.33
N LEU A 116 -0.77 -24.49 -0.53
CA LEU A 116 -2.23 -24.34 -0.62
C LEU A 116 -2.81 -23.79 0.68
N ILE A 117 -2.39 -24.34 1.82
CA ILE A 117 -2.83 -23.81 3.14
C ILE A 117 -2.40 -22.36 3.31
N ARG A 118 -1.15 -22.03 2.99
CA ARG A 118 -0.65 -20.65 3.08
C ARG A 118 -1.47 -19.69 2.21
N SER A 119 -1.78 -20.07 0.98
CA SER A 119 -2.57 -19.22 0.07
C SER A 119 -4.00 -19.02 0.56
N VAL A 120 -4.64 -20.05 1.10
CA VAL A 120 -5.99 -19.99 1.64
C VAL A 120 -6.07 -19.18 2.93
N LEU A 121 -5.03 -19.25 3.79
CA LEU A 121 -4.93 -18.51 5.03
C LEU A 121 -4.37 -17.08 4.83
N ASP A 122 -3.98 -16.71 3.64
CA ASP A 122 -3.57 -15.34 3.34
C ASP A 122 -4.79 -14.40 3.33
N TYR A 123 -5.08 -13.80 4.50
CA TYR A 123 -6.21 -12.90 4.70
C TYR A 123 -6.19 -11.69 3.74
N ARG A 124 -5.03 -11.33 3.18
CA ARG A 124 -4.91 -10.22 2.22
C ARG A 124 -5.72 -10.51 0.95
N SER A 125 -5.85 -11.79 0.56
CA SER A 125 -6.66 -12.23 -0.56
C SER A 125 -8.17 -12.16 -0.30
N TRP A 126 -8.59 -12.04 0.97
CA TRP A 126 -10.01 -11.99 1.37
C TRP A 126 -10.62 -10.61 1.22
N TYR A 127 -9.78 -9.61 0.97
CA TYR A 127 -10.17 -8.21 0.83
C TYR A 127 -9.78 -7.69 -0.53
N GLU A 128 -10.43 -6.61 -0.91
CA GLU A 128 -10.16 -5.84 -2.12
C GLU A 128 -9.88 -4.40 -1.73
N PHE A 129 -8.76 -3.86 -2.22
CA PHE A 129 -8.46 -2.45 -2.07
C PHE A 129 -9.12 -1.68 -3.21
N ARG A 130 -9.84 -0.62 -2.85
CA ARG A 130 -10.46 0.31 -3.79
C ARG A 130 -10.02 1.71 -3.45
N LEU A 131 -9.43 2.38 -4.43
CA LEU A 131 -9.05 3.78 -4.31
C LEU A 131 -10.21 4.65 -4.80
N PHE A 132 -10.53 5.67 -4.02
CA PHE A 132 -11.55 6.66 -4.36
C PHE A 132 -10.92 8.03 -4.42
N TYR A 133 -11.51 8.89 -5.22
CA TYR A 133 -11.18 10.30 -5.31
C TYR A 133 -12.43 11.16 -5.14
N GLN A 134 -12.22 12.37 -4.67
CA GLN A 134 -13.25 13.41 -4.57
C GLN A 134 -12.65 14.73 -5.05
N ARG A 135 -13.41 15.49 -5.82
CA ARG A 135 -13.01 16.80 -6.34
C ARG A 135 -13.86 17.88 -5.70
N GLY A 136 -13.27 18.69 -4.83
CA GLY A 136 -13.99 19.72 -4.08
C GLY A 136 -15.22 19.14 -3.36
N GLU A 137 -16.41 19.69 -3.64
CA GLU A 137 -17.67 19.26 -3.03
C GLU A 137 -18.37 18.10 -3.80
N ASP A 138 -17.76 17.61 -4.88
CA ASP A 138 -18.30 16.46 -5.61
C ASP A 138 -18.38 15.23 -4.71
N GLY A 139 -19.33 14.32 -5.01
CA GLY A 139 -19.40 13.04 -4.32
C GLY A 139 -18.17 12.17 -4.58
N LYS A 140 -17.81 11.35 -3.59
CA LYS A 140 -16.74 10.35 -3.66
C LYS A 140 -16.98 9.39 -4.83
N LYS A 141 -16.00 9.19 -5.69
CA LYS A 141 -16.03 8.33 -6.89
C LYS A 141 -14.90 7.32 -6.84
N GLU A 142 -15.15 6.09 -7.27
CA GLU A 142 -14.11 5.07 -7.39
C GLU A 142 -13.13 5.41 -8.51
N LEU A 143 -11.84 5.32 -8.23
CA LEU A 143 -10.78 5.53 -9.20
C LEU A 143 -10.56 4.24 -10.00
N SER A 144 -11.44 4.02 -10.98
CA SER A 144 -11.28 2.95 -11.96
C SER A 144 -10.29 3.34 -13.06
N ASP A 145 -9.82 2.36 -13.85
CA ASP A 145 -8.95 2.61 -15.00
C ASP A 145 -9.58 3.63 -15.97
N ARG A 146 -10.89 3.56 -16.17
CA ARG A 146 -11.63 4.51 -16.99
C ARG A 146 -11.60 5.92 -16.41
N ALA A 147 -11.67 6.08 -15.10
CA ALA A 147 -11.59 7.38 -14.44
C ALA A 147 -10.16 7.91 -14.48
N PHE A 148 -9.17 7.07 -14.18
CA PHE A 148 -7.75 7.40 -14.22
C PHE A 148 -7.29 7.86 -15.61
N ASN A 149 -7.75 7.19 -16.67
CA ASN A 149 -7.42 7.58 -18.05
C ASN A 149 -7.95 8.96 -18.46
N LYS A 150 -8.98 9.47 -17.76
CA LYS A 150 -9.53 10.83 -18.00
C LYS A 150 -8.80 11.92 -17.21
N PHE A 151 -7.95 11.56 -16.28
CA PHE A 151 -7.17 12.51 -15.50
C PHE A 151 -6.11 13.17 -16.37
N SER A 152 -5.84 14.44 -16.10
CA SER A 152 -4.67 15.15 -16.63
C SER A 152 -3.37 14.50 -16.16
N GLY A 153 -2.23 14.84 -16.76
CA GLY A 153 -0.92 14.32 -16.36
C GLY A 153 -0.65 14.56 -14.88
N GLY A 154 -0.89 15.77 -14.39
CA GLY A 154 -0.73 16.12 -12.99
C GLY A 154 -1.68 15.38 -12.05
N GLU A 155 -2.97 15.26 -12.41
CA GLU A 155 -3.92 14.47 -11.61
C GLU A 155 -3.55 12.99 -11.53
N LYS A 156 -3.00 12.42 -12.61
CA LYS A 156 -2.48 11.05 -12.62
C LYS A 156 -1.30 10.91 -11.66
N ALA A 157 -0.38 11.87 -11.70
CA ALA A 157 0.77 11.88 -10.78
C ALA A 157 0.30 11.93 -9.33
N MET A 158 -0.63 12.85 -8.98
CA MET A 158 -1.20 12.94 -7.63
C MET A 158 -1.89 11.65 -7.22
N ALA A 159 -2.67 11.03 -8.12
CA ALA A 159 -3.36 9.76 -7.85
C ALA A 159 -2.41 8.59 -7.59
N MET A 160 -1.17 8.66 -8.06
CA MET A 160 -0.13 7.67 -7.79
C MET A 160 0.68 8.01 -6.54
N TYR A 161 1.19 9.25 -6.44
CA TYR A 161 2.13 9.62 -5.38
C TYR A 161 1.45 9.82 -4.02
N VAL A 162 0.24 10.37 -3.94
CA VAL A 162 -0.44 10.59 -2.65
C VAL A 162 -0.68 9.28 -1.90
N PRO A 163 -1.26 8.23 -2.51
CA PRO A 163 -1.40 6.93 -1.83
C PRO A 163 -0.06 6.27 -1.52
N LEU A 164 0.94 6.42 -2.41
CA LEU A 164 2.29 5.88 -2.19
C LEU A 164 2.93 6.51 -0.95
N PHE A 165 2.98 7.83 -0.88
CA PHE A 165 3.59 8.57 0.23
C PHE A 165 2.83 8.33 1.54
N ALA A 166 1.49 8.32 1.50
CA ALA A 166 0.67 7.97 2.67
C ALA A 166 0.97 6.54 3.17
N SER A 167 1.16 5.58 2.25
CA SER A 167 1.51 4.20 2.57
C SER A 167 2.88 4.10 3.24
N VAL A 168 3.89 4.80 2.71
CA VAL A 168 5.25 4.83 3.25
C VAL A 168 5.26 5.50 4.62
N SER A 169 4.60 6.65 4.77
CA SER A 169 4.49 7.35 6.05
C SER A 169 3.83 6.48 7.13
N ALA A 170 2.69 5.86 6.81
CA ALA A 170 2.01 4.92 7.72
C ALA A 170 2.89 3.73 8.11
N GLN A 171 3.85 3.33 7.27
CA GLN A 171 4.79 2.27 7.58
C GLN A 171 5.92 2.76 8.51
N TYR A 172 6.45 3.97 8.27
CA TYR A 172 7.47 4.58 9.14
C TYR A 172 6.95 4.86 10.55
N GLN A 173 5.69 5.27 10.70
CA GLN A 173 5.06 5.47 12.01
C GLN A 173 5.10 4.22 12.91
N LYS A 174 5.18 3.02 12.34
CA LYS A 174 5.36 1.77 13.11
C LYS A 174 6.78 1.59 13.65
N GLY A 175 7.76 2.25 13.06
CA GLY A 175 9.17 2.19 13.46
C GLY A 175 9.51 2.98 14.72
N GLY A 176 8.58 3.79 15.23
CA GLY A 176 8.79 4.67 16.37
C GLY A 176 9.44 6.01 16.02
N ALA A 177 9.51 6.91 17.01
CA ALA A 177 9.94 8.30 16.83
C ALA A 177 11.40 8.50 16.35
N SER A 178 12.24 7.49 16.45
CA SER A 178 13.65 7.54 16.01
C SER A 178 13.88 6.88 14.65
N CYS A 179 12.82 6.47 13.96
CA CYS A 179 12.94 5.86 12.64
C CYS A 179 13.23 6.94 11.59
N PRO A 180 14.36 6.86 10.84
CA PRO A 180 14.61 7.78 9.75
C PRO A 180 13.56 7.59 8.65
N GLN A 181 12.99 8.68 8.16
CA GLN A 181 11.93 8.68 7.15
C GLN A 181 12.50 9.05 5.78
N ILE A 182 13.34 8.17 5.22
CA ILE A 182 14.05 8.42 3.97
C ILE A 182 13.28 7.84 2.78
N LEU A 183 13.02 8.68 1.78
CA LEU A 183 12.39 8.32 0.52
C LEU A 183 13.39 8.39 -0.63
N ALA A 184 13.62 7.29 -1.33
CA ALA A 184 14.48 7.27 -2.53
C ALA A 184 13.61 7.09 -3.77
N LEU A 185 13.68 8.05 -4.71
CA LEU A 185 12.90 8.06 -5.95
C LEU A 185 13.84 8.11 -7.16
N ASP A 186 13.69 7.15 -8.04
CA ASP A 186 14.39 7.11 -9.32
C ASP A 186 13.47 7.60 -10.45
N GLU A 187 14.00 8.42 -11.35
CA GLU A 187 13.26 9.08 -12.44
C GLU A 187 11.97 9.78 -11.98
N ALA A 188 12.03 10.38 -10.78
CA ALA A 188 10.87 11.00 -10.17
C ALA A 188 10.28 12.11 -11.04
N PHE A 189 8.96 12.17 -11.05
CA PHE A 189 8.15 13.23 -11.65
C PHE A 189 8.33 13.39 -13.16
N ALA A 190 8.79 12.36 -13.87
CA ALA A 190 8.89 12.40 -15.33
C ALA A 190 7.53 12.70 -15.97
N GLY A 191 7.47 13.76 -16.79
CA GLY A 191 6.24 14.19 -17.46
C GLY A 191 5.20 14.88 -16.56
N VAL A 192 5.56 15.24 -15.35
CA VAL A 192 4.74 16.05 -14.43
C VAL A 192 5.11 17.52 -14.61
N ASP A 193 4.12 18.41 -14.61
CA ASP A 193 4.36 19.85 -14.68
C ASP A 193 4.88 20.42 -13.36
N ASP A 194 5.53 21.58 -13.42
CA ASP A 194 6.19 22.25 -12.29
C ASP A 194 5.27 22.51 -11.10
N GLN A 195 4.00 22.86 -11.34
CA GLN A 195 3.05 23.13 -10.26
C GLN A 195 2.73 21.87 -9.46
N ASN A 196 2.56 20.74 -10.14
CA ASN A 196 2.30 19.47 -9.51
C ASN A 196 3.57 18.92 -8.84
N ILE A 197 4.75 19.14 -9.42
CA ILE A 197 6.02 18.79 -8.76
C ILE A 197 6.20 19.58 -7.45
N SER A 198 5.94 20.88 -7.46
CA SER A 198 5.96 21.71 -6.25
C SER A 198 5.02 21.16 -5.16
N ALA A 199 3.80 20.77 -5.54
CA ALA A 199 2.85 20.15 -4.61
C ALA A 199 3.34 18.80 -4.05
N MET A 200 4.14 18.02 -4.82
CA MET A 200 4.76 16.80 -4.31
C MET A 200 5.84 17.08 -3.27
N PHE A 201 6.67 18.10 -3.49
CA PHE A 201 7.66 18.52 -2.48
C PHE A 201 6.99 19.05 -1.22
N GLU A 202 5.92 19.82 -1.36
CA GLU A 202 5.12 20.27 -0.21
C GLU A 202 4.55 19.07 0.57
N LEU A 203 4.02 18.07 -0.14
CA LEU A 203 3.52 16.83 0.45
C LEU A 203 4.62 16.05 1.19
N MET A 204 5.81 15.91 0.61
CA MET A 204 6.95 15.26 1.25
C MET A 204 7.36 16.02 2.53
N GLY A 205 7.32 17.34 2.51
CA GLY A 205 7.57 18.16 3.69
C GLY A 205 6.52 17.99 4.79
N ILE A 206 5.23 17.96 4.44
CA ILE A 206 4.12 17.69 5.39
C ILE A 206 4.28 16.30 6.06
N LEU A 207 4.79 15.31 5.31
CA LEU A 207 5.01 13.95 5.79
C LEU A 207 6.35 13.76 6.51
N ASP A 208 7.13 14.84 6.65
CA ASP A 208 8.46 14.85 7.29
C ASP A 208 9.42 13.82 6.68
N PHE A 209 9.44 13.75 5.34
CA PHE A 209 10.37 12.88 4.61
C PHE A 209 11.67 13.58 4.32
N ASP A 210 12.79 12.92 4.65
CA ASP A 210 14.05 13.12 3.96
C ASP A 210 14.01 12.40 2.62
N TYR A 211 14.60 12.95 1.56
CA TYR A 211 14.50 12.33 0.25
C TYR A 211 15.81 12.39 -0.55
N ILE A 212 16.00 11.35 -1.36
CA ILE A 212 17.02 11.26 -2.39
C ILE A 212 16.29 11.07 -3.71
N ILE A 213 16.44 12.02 -4.64
CA ILE A 213 15.73 12.01 -5.90
C ILE A 213 16.71 12.03 -7.06
N ASN A 214 16.57 11.09 -7.99
CA ASN A 214 17.23 11.10 -9.28
C ASN A 214 16.22 11.52 -10.36
N SER A 215 16.59 12.50 -11.19
CA SER A 215 15.73 12.96 -12.29
C SER A 215 16.59 13.63 -13.39
N GLN A 216 16.13 13.58 -14.62
CA GLN A 216 16.85 14.13 -15.78
C GLN A 216 16.77 15.67 -15.88
N ALA A 217 15.71 16.29 -15.36
CA ALA A 217 15.43 17.71 -15.55
C ALA A 217 15.02 18.46 -14.28
N LEU A 218 14.95 17.77 -13.15
CA LEU A 218 14.45 18.34 -11.90
C LEU A 218 15.57 19.04 -11.11
N TRP A 219 15.35 20.31 -10.80
CA TRP A 219 16.24 21.06 -9.90
C TRP A 219 15.79 21.02 -8.42
N GLY A 220 14.51 20.83 -8.15
CA GLY A 220 13.97 20.79 -6.80
C GLY A 220 13.98 22.13 -6.04
N CYS A 221 14.33 23.22 -6.70
CA CYS A 221 14.43 24.56 -6.10
C CYS A 221 13.06 25.24 -5.97
N TYR A 222 12.18 24.68 -5.13
CA TYR A 222 10.86 25.21 -4.85
C TYR A 222 10.81 25.96 -3.52
N ALA A 223 9.93 26.93 -3.42
CA ALA A 223 9.78 27.75 -2.20
C ALA A 223 9.40 26.92 -0.95
N CYS A 224 8.74 25.77 -1.16
CA CYS A 224 8.40 24.81 -0.08
C CYS A 224 9.58 23.95 0.37
N VAL A 225 10.70 23.95 -0.37
CA VAL A 225 11.93 23.22 -0.01
C VAL A 225 12.87 24.14 0.73
N ALA A 226 13.07 23.89 2.00
CA ALA A 226 13.89 24.75 2.86
C ALA A 226 15.38 24.63 2.59
N ASP A 227 15.83 23.42 2.27
CA ASP A 227 17.24 23.07 2.08
C ASP A 227 17.38 21.90 1.12
N LEU A 228 18.34 21.97 0.18
CA LEU A 228 18.56 20.87 -0.79
C LEU A 228 19.97 20.92 -1.37
N ASP A 229 20.69 19.82 -1.31
CA ASP A 229 21.93 19.63 -2.04
C ASP A 229 21.64 18.97 -3.41
N ILE A 230 22.23 19.55 -4.47
CA ILE A 230 22.00 19.12 -5.85
C ILE A 230 23.32 18.75 -6.49
N ALA A 231 23.41 17.55 -7.03
CA ALA A 231 24.54 17.07 -7.82
C ALA A 231 24.12 16.96 -9.29
N GLU A 232 24.57 17.91 -10.12
CA GLU A 232 24.38 17.86 -11.55
C GLU A 232 25.51 17.05 -12.20
N MET A 233 25.17 15.95 -12.86
CA MET A 233 26.11 15.05 -13.50
C MET A 233 26.23 15.32 -14.99
N HIS A 234 27.42 15.67 -15.45
CA HIS A 234 27.75 15.87 -16.86
C HIS A 234 28.63 14.75 -17.39
N HIS A 235 28.16 14.05 -18.40
CA HIS A 235 28.94 13.07 -19.15
C HIS A 235 29.01 13.45 -20.62
N PRO A 236 30.05 14.22 -21.04
CA PRO A 236 30.21 14.58 -22.43
C PRO A 236 30.40 13.34 -23.32
N PRO A 237 29.91 13.33 -24.56
CA PRO A 237 30.11 12.24 -25.49
C PRO A 237 31.63 11.92 -25.64
N ASN A 238 31.97 10.63 -25.51
CA ASN A 238 33.33 10.11 -25.60
C ASN A 238 34.31 10.54 -24.46
N ALA A 239 33.83 11.13 -23.38
CA ALA A 239 34.65 11.39 -22.21
C ALA A 239 34.72 10.13 -21.32
N PRO A 240 35.88 9.73 -20.80
CA PRO A 240 36.01 8.59 -19.89
C PRO A 240 35.60 8.91 -18.46
N VAL A 241 35.20 10.15 -18.18
CA VAL A 241 34.89 10.64 -16.83
C VAL A 241 33.56 11.39 -16.81
N VAL A 242 32.92 11.37 -15.65
CA VAL A 242 31.73 12.18 -15.34
C VAL A 242 32.19 13.38 -14.51
N THR A 243 31.72 14.57 -14.89
CA THR A 243 31.93 15.79 -14.10
C THR A 243 30.70 16.02 -13.24
N ILE A 244 30.91 16.32 -11.97
CA ILE A 244 29.80 16.62 -11.03
C ILE A 244 29.91 18.09 -10.62
N LEU A 245 28.88 18.86 -10.86
CA LEU A 245 28.71 20.21 -10.36
C LEU A 245 27.77 20.15 -9.14
N ARG A 246 28.20 20.69 -8.02
CA ARG A 246 27.41 20.70 -6.79
C ARG A 246 26.78 22.06 -6.58
N TYR A 247 25.51 22.06 -6.22
CA TYR A 247 24.78 23.26 -5.88
C TYR A 247 24.08 23.05 -4.54
N HIS A 248 23.97 24.12 -3.80
CA HIS A 248 23.17 24.19 -2.59
C HIS A 248 22.00 25.15 -2.79
N TRP A 249 20.79 24.71 -2.43
CA TRP A 249 19.57 25.50 -2.37
C TRP A 249 19.22 25.78 -0.91
N ASN A 250 19.12 27.05 -0.53
CA ASN A 250 18.85 27.48 0.85
C ASN A 250 17.40 27.95 1.06
N GLY A 251 16.46 27.48 0.25
CA GLY A 251 15.05 27.91 0.26
C GLY A 251 14.76 29.21 -0.52
N LYS A 252 15.78 29.92 -1.00
CA LYS A 252 15.64 31.21 -1.73
C LYS A 252 16.53 31.32 -2.95
N GLN A 253 17.76 30.84 -2.85
CA GLN A 253 18.77 30.97 -3.87
C GLN A 253 19.57 29.69 -4.01
N ARG A 254 19.84 29.31 -5.25
CA ARG A 254 20.75 28.24 -5.61
C ARG A 254 22.14 28.81 -5.84
N THR A 255 23.12 28.30 -5.12
CA THR A 255 24.53 28.67 -5.24
C THR A 255 25.37 27.49 -5.67
N LEU A 256 26.31 27.72 -6.61
CA LEU A 256 27.30 26.71 -6.96
C LEU A 256 28.29 26.61 -5.79
N GLU A 257 28.57 25.38 -5.35
CA GLU A 257 29.61 25.14 -4.37
C GLU A 257 30.97 25.03 -5.06
N ASP A 258 31.95 25.75 -4.57
CA ASP A 258 33.32 25.60 -5.02
C ASP A 258 33.82 24.21 -4.65
N ASN A 259 34.27 23.45 -5.65
CA ASN A 259 34.90 22.17 -5.41
C ASN A 259 36.22 22.40 -4.65
N LEU A 260 36.23 22.06 -3.36
CA LEU A 260 37.42 21.91 -2.56
C LEU A 260 38.17 20.64 -2.94
#